data_8e047eb1cfa313a29d10c99dc2b15262
#
_entry.id   8e047eb1cfa313a29d10c99dc2b15262
#
_cell.length_a   1.000
_cell.length_b   1.000
_cell.length_c   1.000
_cell.angle_alpha   90.00
_cell.angle_beta   90.00
_cell.angle_gamma   90.00
#
_symmetry.space_group_name_H-M   'P 1'
#
loop_
_entity.id
_entity.type
_entity.pdbx_description
1 polymer ?
#
loop_
_entity_poly.entity_id
_entity_poly.type
_entity_poly.pdbx_seq_one_letter_code
_entity_poly.pdbx_strand_id
1 'polypeptide(L)'
;MILSDRDIKARIAKGDIGIESEDGNHLPNIGASSMDLRLGRFFKMYKHSSIAVIDPLKEYESLTQTLEITTGEPFIIQPGEFVLAVTMEKVKIANDIVARVEGRSSLGRLGIIVHSTAGFVDAGFEGTIT
;
A
#
# COMPACT_ATOMS: atom_id res chain seq x y z
N MET A 1 -8.04 19.59 -5.92
CA MET A 1 -6.66 20.13 -6.14
C MET A 1 -5.67 19.01 -5.79
N ILE A 2 -4.66 18.78 -6.61
CA ILE A 2 -3.54 17.86 -6.29
C ILE A 2 -2.45 18.69 -5.61
N LEU A 3 -1.95 18.20 -4.47
CA LEU A 3 -0.89 18.90 -3.74
C LEU A 3 0.46 18.73 -4.46
N SER A 4 1.21 19.83 -4.55
CA SER A 4 2.61 19.78 -4.97
C SER A 4 3.52 19.28 -3.84
N ASP A 5 4.78 18.98 -4.15
CA ASP A 5 5.78 18.60 -3.14
C ASP A 5 5.92 19.63 -2.02
N ARG A 6 5.87 20.94 -2.36
CA ARG A 6 5.88 22.04 -1.40
C ARG A 6 4.69 21.95 -0.45
N ASP A 7 3.50 21.73 -0.99
CA ASP A 7 2.28 21.69 -0.19
C ASP A 7 2.19 20.40 0.64
N ILE A 8 2.68 19.28 0.11
CA ILE A 8 2.83 18.02 0.86
C ILE A 8 3.75 18.24 2.07
N LYS A 9 4.94 18.83 1.85
CA LYS A 9 5.89 19.13 2.94
C LYS A 9 5.28 20.07 3.99
N ALA A 10 4.53 21.08 3.56
CA ALA A 10 3.85 22.00 4.45
C ALA A 10 2.77 21.30 5.29
N ARG A 11 2.02 20.36 4.71
CA ARG A 11 1.02 19.56 5.42
C ARG A 11 1.65 18.57 6.40
N ILE A 12 2.79 17.98 6.05
CA ILE A 12 3.56 17.13 6.98
C ILE A 12 4.04 17.98 8.17
N ALA A 13 4.60 19.17 7.92
CA ALA A 13 5.09 20.04 8.98
C ALA A 13 3.98 20.52 9.94
N LYS A 14 2.72 20.58 9.48
CA LYS A 14 1.55 20.89 10.31
C LYS A 14 0.99 19.68 11.06
N GLY A 15 1.42 18.48 10.72
CA GLY A 15 0.83 17.24 11.25
C GLY A 15 -0.49 16.83 10.57
N ASP A 16 -0.86 17.46 9.46
CA ASP A 16 -2.04 17.11 8.64
C ASP A 16 -1.80 15.81 7.85
N ILE A 17 -0.55 15.54 7.50
CA ILE A 17 -0.08 14.29 6.92
C ILE A 17 0.98 13.73 7.87
N GLY A 18 0.73 12.56 8.42
CA GLY A 18 1.67 11.82 9.26
C GLY A 18 2.20 10.60 8.51
N ILE A 19 3.48 10.34 8.65
CA ILE A 19 4.12 9.14 8.13
C ILE A 19 5.01 8.60 9.26
N GLU A 20 4.71 7.40 9.70
CA GLU A 20 5.48 6.69 10.72
C GLU A 20 6.03 5.40 10.09
N SER A 21 7.32 5.19 10.19
CA SER A 21 7.98 3.98 9.73
C SER A 21 8.38 3.10 10.89
N GLU A 22 8.23 1.78 10.75
CA GLU A 22 8.66 0.81 11.77
C GLU A 22 10.15 0.91 12.11
N ASP A 23 10.98 1.31 11.16
CA ASP A 23 12.42 1.50 11.35
C ASP A 23 12.79 2.87 11.92
N GLY A 24 11.80 3.71 12.22
CA GLY A 24 11.96 4.96 12.96
C GLY A 24 12.66 6.10 12.22
N ASN A 25 13.18 5.88 11.02
CA ASN A 25 14.16 6.81 10.42
C ASN A 25 13.89 7.20 8.96
N HIS A 26 12.80 6.79 8.37
CA HIS A 26 12.62 7.00 6.94
C HIS A 26 11.47 7.96 6.63
N LEU A 27 11.81 9.17 6.25
CA LEU A 27 10.86 10.02 5.53
C LEU A 27 10.71 9.45 4.12
N PRO A 28 9.49 9.26 3.63
CA PRO A 28 9.26 8.79 2.27
C PRO A 28 9.89 9.77 1.27
N ASN A 29 10.33 9.23 0.14
CA ASN A 29 10.75 10.06 -0.97
C ASN A 29 9.55 10.85 -1.49
N ILE A 30 9.63 12.17 -1.43
CA ILE A 30 8.58 13.07 -1.91
C ILE A 30 8.89 13.45 -3.35
N GLY A 31 8.07 12.97 -4.27
CA GLY A 31 8.07 13.36 -5.67
C GLY A 31 7.32 14.68 -5.90
N ALA A 32 7.13 15.07 -7.14
CA ALA A 32 6.49 16.35 -7.51
C ALA A 32 5.07 16.52 -6.95
N SER A 33 4.32 15.44 -6.81
CA SER A 33 2.94 15.40 -6.30
C SER A 33 2.59 14.06 -5.64
N SER A 34 3.59 13.36 -5.11
CA SER A 34 3.42 12.01 -4.57
C SER A 34 4.44 11.73 -3.48
N MET A 35 4.20 10.68 -2.73
CA MET A 35 5.14 10.09 -1.78
C MET A 35 5.31 8.61 -2.10
N ASP A 36 6.55 8.13 -2.12
CA ASP A 36 6.85 6.71 -2.31
C ASP A 36 6.75 6.00 -0.96
N LEU A 37 5.87 5.00 -0.86
CA LEU A 37 5.79 4.12 0.29
C LEU A 37 6.44 2.78 -0.02
N ARG A 38 6.94 2.11 1.01
CA ARG A 38 7.58 0.80 0.90
C ARG A 38 6.59 -0.30 1.25
N LEU A 39 6.73 -1.46 0.61
CA LEU A 39 6.02 -2.66 1.03
C LEU A 39 6.65 -3.21 2.30
N GLY A 40 5.81 -3.59 3.24
CA GLY A 40 6.19 -4.36 4.40
C GLY A 40 6.57 -5.80 4.01
N ARG A 41 6.80 -6.63 5.01
CA ARG A 41 7.26 -8.02 4.81
C ARG A 41 6.14 -9.06 4.85
N PHE A 42 4.91 -8.66 5.12
CA PHE A 42 3.76 -9.56 5.19
C PHE A 42 2.96 -9.50 3.90
N PHE A 43 2.74 -10.67 3.32
CA PHE A 43 2.00 -10.86 2.08
C PHE A 43 0.91 -11.89 2.30
N LYS A 44 -0.28 -11.65 1.75
CA LYS A 44 -1.35 -12.65 1.69
C LYS A 44 -1.53 -13.10 0.25
N MET A 45 -1.42 -14.38 0.02
CA MET A 45 -1.65 -15.01 -1.28
C MET A 45 -2.88 -15.89 -1.22
N TYR A 46 -3.63 -15.95 -2.31
CA TYR A 46 -4.72 -16.90 -2.42
C TYR A 46 -4.17 -18.33 -2.54
N LYS A 47 -4.74 -19.23 -1.78
CA LYS A 47 -4.47 -20.66 -1.95
C LYS A 47 -5.10 -21.08 -3.27
N HIS A 48 -4.30 -21.60 -4.20
CA HIS A 48 -4.82 -22.30 -5.38
C HIS A 48 -5.48 -23.59 -4.93
N SER A 49 -6.66 -23.52 -4.35
CA SER A 49 -7.27 -24.63 -3.72
C SER A 49 -8.62 -24.92 -4.34
N SER A 50 -9.07 -26.09 -4.06
CA SER A 50 -10.37 -26.72 -4.21
C SER A 50 -11.64 -25.85 -3.97
N ILE A 51 -11.54 -24.55 -3.80
CA ILE A 51 -12.69 -23.69 -3.56
C ILE A 51 -13.24 -23.23 -4.90
N ALA A 52 -14.35 -23.82 -5.29
CA ALA A 52 -15.00 -23.54 -6.58
C ALA A 52 -15.73 -22.19 -6.62
N VAL A 53 -16.03 -21.60 -5.46
CA VAL A 53 -16.83 -20.36 -5.36
C VAL A 53 -16.28 -19.46 -4.27
N ILE A 54 -16.07 -18.19 -4.59
CA ILE A 54 -15.79 -17.13 -3.61
C ILE A 54 -17.11 -16.42 -3.32
N ASP A 55 -17.56 -16.52 -2.06
CA ASP A 55 -18.75 -15.85 -1.57
C ASP A 55 -18.31 -14.57 -0.82
N PRO A 56 -18.56 -13.36 -1.35
CA PRO A 56 -18.12 -12.12 -0.74
C PRO A 56 -18.79 -11.81 0.61
N LEU A 57 -19.83 -12.55 0.98
CA LEU A 57 -20.52 -12.42 2.26
C LEU A 57 -19.92 -13.32 3.37
N LYS A 58 -18.93 -14.15 3.01
CA LYS A 58 -18.25 -15.03 3.95
C LYS A 58 -16.82 -14.55 4.20
N GLU A 59 -16.30 -14.92 5.37
CA GLU A 59 -14.90 -14.66 5.71
C GLU A 59 -13.95 -15.33 4.71
N TYR A 60 -13.00 -14.56 4.19
CA TYR A 60 -12.04 -15.01 3.18
C TYR A 60 -10.67 -15.43 3.75
N GLU A 61 -10.51 -15.39 5.08
CA GLU A 61 -9.23 -15.77 5.71
C GLU A 61 -8.82 -17.22 5.41
N SER A 62 -9.79 -18.11 5.29
CA SER A 62 -9.54 -19.51 4.91
C SER A 62 -9.03 -19.66 3.47
N LEU A 63 -9.26 -18.64 2.62
CA LEU A 63 -8.88 -18.64 1.19
C LEU A 63 -7.43 -18.19 0.98
N THR A 64 -6.83 -17.57 1.98
CA THR A 64 -5.50 -16.97 1.88
C THR A 64 -4.52 -17.64 2.81
N GLN A 65 -3.26 -17.51 2.49
CA GLN A 65 -2.15 -17.82 3.39
C GLN A 65 -1.30 -16.56 3.56
N THR A 66 -0.84 -16.33 4.77
CA THR A 66 0.09 -15.23 5.06
C THR A 66 1.51 -15.76 4.95
N LEU A 67 2.34 -15.03 4.20
CA LEU A 67 3.78 -15.25 4.12
C LEU A 67 4.48 -14.07 4.77
N GLU A 68 5.47 -14.37 5.58
CA GLU A 68 6.40 -13.37 6.12
C GLU A 68 7.74 -13.54 5.40
N ILE A 69 8.26 -12.48 4.81
CA ILE A 69 9.53 -12.47 4.10
C ILE A 69 10.62 -11.95 5.03
N THR A 70 11.71 -12.68 5.11
CA THR A 70 12.89 -12.26 5.87
C THR A 70 13.48 -10.99 5.25
N THR A 71 13.91 -10.07 6.09
CA THR A 71 14.53 -8.81 5.62
C THR A 71 15.71 -9.09 4.67
N GLY A 72 15.61 -8.51 3.47
CA GLY A 72 16.63 -8.67 2.43
C GLY A 72 16.39 -9.82 1.46
N GLU A 73 15.38 -10.67 1.71
CA GLU A 73 14.98 -11.67 0.74
C GLU A 73 13.95 -11.12 -0.26
N PRO A 74 14.03 -11.53 -1.54
CA PRO A 74 13.05 -11.10 -2.53
C PRO A 74 11.71 -11.83 -2.34
N PHE A 75 10.61 -11.11 -2.51
CA PHE A 75 9.31 -11.73 -2.72
C PHE A 75 9.14 -12.06 -4.22
N ILE A 76 8.85 -13.31 -4.52
CA ILE A 76 8.67 -13.78 -5.90
C ILE A 76 7.19 -13.87 -6.21
N ILE A 77 6.75 -13.12 -7.23
CA ILE A 77 5.40 -13.16 -7.77
C ILE A 77 5.43 -13.75 -9.19
N GLN A 78 4.50 -14.65 -9.48
CA GLN A 78 4.38 -15.26 -10.81
C GLN A 78 3.37 -14.49 -11.66
N PRO A 79 3.47 -14.55 -12.98
CA PRO A 79 2.46 -13.96 -13.87
C PRO A 79 1.04 -14.48 -13.56
N GLY A 80 0.09 -13.54 -13.45
CA GLY A 80 -1.29 -13.86 -13.14
C GLY A 80 -1.60 -14.08 -11.65
N GLU A 81 -0.62 -13.98 -10.77
CA GLU A 81 -0.87 -14.04 -9.32
C GLU A 81 -1.41 -12.72 -8.79
N PHE A 82 -2.33 -12.84 -7.85
CA PHE A 82 -2.85 -11.73 -7.05
C PHE A 82 -2.36 -11.87 -5.60
N VAL A 83 -1.78 -10.78 -5.09
CA VAL A 83 -1.16 -10.75 -3.77
C VAL A 83 -1.65 -9.51 -3.02
N LEU A 84 -2.03 -9.67 -1.77
CA LEU A 84 -2.25 -8.54 -0.86
C LEU A 84 -0.97 -8.29 -0.08
N ALA A 85 -0.56 -7.03 -0.03
CA ALA A 85 0.59 -6.59 0.74
C ALA A 85 0.22 -5.32 1.52
N VAL A 86 0.93 -5.05 2.59
CA VAL A 86 0.74 -3.85 3.40
C VAL A 86 1.96 -2.95 3.30
N THR A 87 1.75 -1.66 3.48
CA THR A 87 2.87 -0.72 3.57
C THR A 87 3.65 -0.92 4.88
N MET A 88 4.95 -0.64 4.83
CA MET A 88 5.79 -0.56 6.02
C MET A 88 5.45 0.69 6.84
N GLU A 89 5.08 1.76 6.16
CA GLU A 89 4.69 3.01 6.78
C GLU A 89 3.22 2.99 7.20
N LYS A 90 2.95 3.54 8.40
CA LYS A 90 1.63 4.03 8.77
C LYS A 90 1.44 5.42 8.22
N VAL A 91 0.31 5.64 7.62
CA VAL A 91 -0.08 6.92 7.02
C VAL A 91 -1.22 7.52 7.83
N LYS A 92 -1.15 8.81 8.09
CA LYS A 92 -2.24 9.60 8.66
C LYS A 92 -2.59 10.69 7.68
N ILE A 93 -3.88 10.83 7.38
CA ILE A 93 -4.42 11.82 6.46
C ILE A 93 -5.44 12.70 7.20
N ALA A 94 -5.31 14.01 7.08
CA ALA A 94 -6.27 14.96 7.67
C ALA A 94 -7.65 14.84 7.01
N ASN A 95 -8.69 15.32 7.71
CA ASN A 95 -10.09 15.21 7.26
C ASN A 95 -10.44 16.03 6.00
N ASP A 96 -9.54 16.90 5.57
CA ASP A 96 -9.70 17.73 4.36
C ASP A 96 -8.84 17.26 3.18
N ILE A 97 -8.17 16.11 3.34
CA ILE A 97 -7.29 15.51 2.33
C ILE A 97 -7.76 14.09 2.03
N VAL A 98 -7.79 13.76 0.75
CA VAL A 98 -7.92 12.39 0.24
C VAL A 98 -6.64 12.04 -0.49
N ALA A 99 -6.08 10.86 -0.23
CA ALA A 99 -4.95 10.37 -0.98
C ALA A 99 -5.39 9.28 -1.97
N ARG A 100 -4.51 8.96 -2.91
CA ARG A 100 -4.72 7.92 -3.90
C ARG A 100 -3.47 7.06 -4.01
N VAL A 101 -3.69 5.76 -3.99
CA VAL A 101 -2.64 4.77 -4.24
C VAL A 101 -2.42 4.67 -5.74
N GLU A 102 -1.18 4.81 -6.16
CA GLU A 102 -0.78 4.63 -7.55
C GLU A 102 0.49 3.78 -7.64
N GLY A 103 0.58 2.98 -8.69
CA GLY A 103 1.78 2.22 -8.99
C GLY A 103 2.87 3.11 -9.62
N ARG A 104 4.12 2.77 -9.37
CA ARG A 104 5.24 3.41 -10.05
C ARG A 104 5.27 2.96 -11.52
N SER A 105 5.50 3.91 -12.43
CA SER A 105 5.56 3.62 -13.88
C SER A 105 6.63 2.57 -14.24
N SER A 106 7.72 2.50 -13.47
CA SER A 106 8.75 1.46 -13.63
C SER A 106 8.22 0.04 -13.41
N LEU A 107 7.32 -0.13 -12.42
CA LEU A 107 6.67 -1.42 -12.16
C LEU A 107 5.59 -1.70 -13.21
N GLY A 108 4.82 -0.69 -13.59
CA GLY A 108 3.80 -0.84 -14.63
C GLY A 108 4.37 -1.29 -15.98
N ARG A 109 5.58 -0.83 -16.33
CA ARG A 109 6.29 -1.28 -17.55
C ARG A 109 6.73 -2.75 -17.50
N LEU A 110 6.84 -3.32 -16.30
CA LEU A 110 7.11 -4.75 -16.10
C LEU A 110 5.83 -5.58 -16.00
N GLY A 111 4.65 -4.95 -16.17
CA GLY A 111 3.36 -5.63 -16.05
C GLY A 111 2.88 -5.82 -14.62
N ILE A 112 3.48 -5.14 -13.64
CA ILE A 112 3.07 -5.20 -12.24
C ILE A 112 2.02 -4.11 -11.98
N ILE A 113 0.82 -4.54 -11.59
CA ILE A 113 -0.29 -3.67 -11.22
C ILE A 113 -0.33 -3.59 -9.69
N VAL A 114 -0.23 -2.37 -9.13
CA VAL A 114 -0.15 -2.18 -7.67
C VAL A 114 -1.53 -2.24 -7.01
N HIS A 115 -2.56 -1.70 -7.65
CA HIS A 115 -3.93 -1.80 -7.14
C HIS A 115 -4.91 -2.04 -8.28
N SER A 116 -6.02 -2.71 -7.97
CA SER A 116 -7.04 -3.04 -8.97
C SER A 116 -8.14 -1.98 -9.03
N THR A 117 -8.87 -1.75 -7.95
CA THR A 117 -10.08 -0.92 -7.94
C THR A 117 -10.16 0.10 -6.80
N ALA A 118 -9.76 -0.26 -5.59
CA ALA A 118 -9.92 0.58 -4.40
C ALA A 118 -8.66 1.40 -4.12
N GLY A 119 -8.42 2.41 -4.94
CA GLY A 119 -7.21 3.23 -4.87
C GLY A 119 -7.29 4.45 -3.95
N PHE A 120 -8.46 4.79 -3.40
CA PHE A 120 -8.59 5.95 -2.52
C PHE A 120 -8.23 5.61 -1.07
N VAL A 121 -7.51 6.52 -0.43
CA VAL A 121 -7.26 6.56 1.00
C VAL A 121 -8.10 7.71 1.55
N ASP A 122 -9.10 7.38 2.34
CA ASP A 122 -10.14 8.32 2.77
C ASP A 122 -9.60 9.43 3.67
N ALA A 123 -10.30 10.55 3.69
CA ALA A 123 -10.03 11.63 4.61
C ALA A 123 -10.17 11.14 6.06
N GLY A 124 -9.20 11.49 6.90
CA GLY A 124 -9.14 11.05 8.28
C GLY A 124 -8.57 9.63 8.48
N PHE A 125 -8.11 8.96 7.43
CA PHE A 125 -7.48 7.65 7.54
C PHE A 125 -6.22 7.68 8.40
N GLU A 126 -6.05 6.67 9.24
CA GLU A 126 -4.82 6.42 9.98
C GLU A 126 -4.55 4.92 10.06
N GLY A 127 -3.42 4.48 9.50
CA GLY A 127 -3.04 3.07 9.46
C GLY A 127 -2.07 2.73 8.35
N THR A 128 -1.78 1.44 8.19
CA THR A 128 -1.07 0.91 7.03
C THR A 128 -2.02 0.74 5.86
N ILE A 129 -1.53 0.93 4.64
CA ILE A 129 -2.30 0.76 3.42
C ILE A 129 -2.09 -0.67 2.89
N THR A 130 -3.19 -1.33 2.55
CA THR A 130 -3.17 -2.65 1.92
C THR A 130 -3.34 -2.51 0.41
#